data_3f835965bd2fba220643469dc79ee2e7
#
_entry.id   3f835965bd2fba220643469dc79ee2e7
#
_cell.length_a   1.000
_cell.length_b   1.000
_cell.length_c   1.000
_cell.angle_alpha   90.00
_cell.angle_beta   90.00
_cell.angle_gamma   90.00
#
_symmetry.space_group_name_H-M   'P 1'
#
loop_
_entity.id
_entity.type
_entity.pdbx_description
1 polymer ?
#
loop_
_entity_poly.entity_id
_entity_poly.type
_entity_poly.pdbx_seq_one_letter_code
_entity_poly.pdbx_strand_id
1 'polypeptide(L)'
;MSRVRSAAADSPASILAADDQRVVIHGVPWATYSAIRELLDSPGLRMTYVEGTLELMTPSPLHELRKKTIARLLEVFALERDIPLIGYGSTTFRREVKARGLEPDECYVLGGELRHAPDIALEVVVTSGGLDKLSIYAALGVRELWFFEDGAFRLFQLAGASYAPIERSALLPALDLEVLTRFAVRDDQHDAVREYRDLIRGR
;
A
#
# COMPACT_ATOMS: atom_id res chain seq x y z
N MET A 1 -36.63 28.40 -16.78
CA MET A 1 -35.19 28.52 -17.11
C MET A 1 -34.37 28.19 -15.88
N SER A 2 -33.93 26.94 -15.76
CA SER A 2 -33.15 26.44 -14.63
C SER A 2 -31.68 26.75 -14.90
N ARG A 3 -31.07 27.56 -14.03
CA ARG A 3 -29.61 27.82 -14.09
C ARG A 3 -28.88 26.57 -13.57
N VAL A 4 -28.22 25.84 -14.47
CA VAL A 4 -27.22 24.86 -14.11
C VAL A 4 -26.07 25.62 -13.42
N ARG A 5 -25.87 25.37 -12.13
CA ARG A 5 -24.69 25.86 -11.43
C ARG A 5 -23.47 25.12 -12.00
N SER A 6 -22.58 25.85 -12.65
CA SER A 6 -21.25 25.37 -13.01
C SER A 6 -20.54 25.00 -11.72
N ALA A 7 -20.19 23.73 -11.55
CA ALA A 7 -19.26 23.30 -10.51
C ALA A 7 -17.92 23.98 -10.82
N ALA A 8 -17.41 24.77 -9.90
CA ALA A 8 -16.06 25.30 -9.99
C ALA A 8 -15.11 24.09 -10.03
N ALA A 9 -14.24 24.03 -11.02
CA ALA A 9 -13.19 23.02 -11.06
C ALA A 9 -12.24 23.26 -9.87
N ASP A 10 -12.11 22.27 -9.00
CA ASP A 10 -11.17 22.33 -7.90
C ASP A 10 -9.75 22.55 -8.41
N SER A 11 -8.96 23.38 -7.71
CA SER A 11 -7.57 23.61 -8.08
C SER A 11 -6.76 22.31 -7.83
N PRO A 12 -5.67 22.05 -8.57
CA PRO A 12 -4.84 20.86 -8.33
C PRO A 12 -4.37 20.71 -6.87
N ALA A 13 -4.08 21.83 -6.19
CA ALA A 13 -3.71 21.84 -4.77
C ALA A 13 -4.89 21.40 -3.85
N SER A 14 -6.13 21.72 -4.21
CA SER A 14 -7.33 21.31 -3.48
C SER A 14 -7.61 19.80 -3.63
N ILE A 15 -7.33 19.25 -4.82
CA ILE A 15 -7.50 17.80 -5.08
C ILE A 15 -6.52 16.97 -4.26
N LEU A 16 -5.26 17.38 -4.14
CA LEU A 16 -4.24 16.67 -3.36
C LEU A 16 -4.43 16.82 -1.85
N ALA A 17 -5.22 17.78 -1.38
CA ALA A 17 -5.52 17.97 0.03
C ALA A 17 -6.70 17.10 0.54
N ALA A 18 -7.30 16.29 -0.31
CA ALA A 18 -8.39 15.41 0.09
C ALA A 18 -7.85 14.21 0.92
N ASP A 19 -8.53 13.92 2.04
CA ASP A 19 -8.26 12.76 2.87
C ASP A 19 -8.84 11.47 2.29
N ASP A 20 -8.28 10.32 2.68
CA ASP A 20 -8.90 9.03 2.43
C ASP A 20 -10.28 8.96 3.10
N GLN A 21 -11.28 8.46 2.38
CA GLN A 21 -12.61 8.24 2.94
C GLN A 21 -12.69 6.84 3.53
N ARG A 22 -13.13 6.71 4.79
CA ARG A 22 -13.14 5.43 5.50
C ARG A 22 -14.42 5.21 6.28
N VAL A 23 -14.92 3.95 6.22
CA VAL A 23 -16.07 3.49 7.02
C VAL A 23 -15.70 2.16 7.65
N VAL A 24 -15.95 2.01 8.95
CA VAL A 24 -15.75 0.76 9.71
C VAL A 24 -17.11 0.23 10.17
N ILE A 25 -17.37 -1.04 9.90
CA ILE A 25 -18.62 -1.74 10.22
C ILE A 25 -18.27 -2.95 11.08
N HIS A 26 -18.89 -3.05 12.25
CA HIS A 26 -18.71 -4.17 13.18
C HIS A 26 -19.82 -5.20 13.04
N GLY A 27 -19.58 -6.43 13.49
CA GLY A 27 -20.55 -7.51 13.48
C GLY A 27 -20.84 -8.08 12.09
N VAL A 28 -19.92 -7.93 11.15
CA VAL A 28 -20.06 -8.45 9.77
C VAL A 28 -19.59 -9.90 9.72
N PRO A 29 -20.47 -10.89 9.45
CA PRO A 29 -20.05 -12.28 9.26
C PRO A 29 -19.14 -12.44 8.03
N TRP A 30 -18.27 -13.46 8.05
CA TRP A 30 -17.39 -13.77 6.91
C TRP A 30 -18.15 -13.95 5.59
N ALA A 31 -19.29 -14.66 5.61
CA ALA A 31 -20.13 -14.85 4.42
C ALA A 31 -20.63 -13.51 3.85
N THR A 32 -21.00 -12.56 4.72
CA THR A 32 -21.41 -11.22 4.30
C THR A 32 -20.26 -10.42 3.70
N TYR A 33 -19.07 -10.45 4.35
CA TYR A 33 -17.86 -9.83 3.75
C TYR A 33 -17.55 -10.41 2.37
N SER A 34 -17.57 -11.75 2.23
CA SER A 34 -17.30 -12.42 0.93
C SER A 34 -18.29 -11.99 -0.15
N ALA A 35 -19.58 -11.91 0.19
CA ALA A 35 -20.60 -11.46 -0.74
C ALA A 35 -20.46 -9.98 -1.13
N ILE A 36 -20.17 -9.10 -0.16
CA ILE A 36 -19.92 -7.68 -0.42
C ILE A 36 -18.71 -7.53 -1.35
N ARG A 37 -17.63 -8.28 -1.10
CA ARG A 37 -16.41 -8.24 -1.90
C ARG A 37 -16.65 -8.66 -3.36
N GLU A 38 -17.50 -9.65 -3.59
CA GLU A 38 -17.87 -10.11 -4.94
C GLU A 38 -18.78 -9.11 -5.66
N LEU A 39 -19.68 -8.46 -4.93
CA LEU A 39 -20.64 -7.51 -5.50
C LEU A 39 -20.04 -6.12 -5.76
N LEU A 40 -19.09 -5.70 -4.91
CA LEU A 40 -18.47 -4.37 -4.97
C LEU A 40 -17.01 -4.45 -5.45
N ASP A 41 -16.73 -5.26 -6.46
CA ASP A 41 -15.40 -5.33 -7.08
C ASP A 41 -15.11 -4.05 -7.86
N SER A 42 -14.57 -3.05 -7.15
CA SER A 42 -14.24 -1.72 -7.67
C SER A 42 -12.79 -1.38 -7.37
N PRO A 43 -11.99 -0.99 -8.38
CA PRO A 43 -10.58 -0.61 -8.18
C PRO A 43 -10.37 0.56 -7.22
N GLY A 44 -11.38 1.41 -7.05
CA GLY A 44 -11.35 2.56 -6.14
C GLY A 44 -11.79 2.27 -4.72
N LEU A 45 -12.16 1.00 -4.40
CA LEU A 45 -12.65 0.63 -3.07
C LEU A 45 -11.74 -0.46 -2.48
N ARG A 46 -11.08 -0.15 -1.38
CA ARG A 46 -10.27 -1.09 -0.59
C ARG A 46 -11.10 -1.71 0.52
N MET A 47 -10.97 -3.00 0.73
CA MET A 47 -11.67 -3.72 1.80
C MET A 47 -10.67 -4.42 2.70
N THR A 48 -10.75 -4.14 4.01
CA THR A 48 -10.01 -4.83 5.05
C THR A 48 -10.99 -5.51 5.99
N TYR A 49 -10.78 -6.79 6.26
CA TYR A 49 -11.65 -7.57 7.15
C TYR A 49 -10.83 -8.31 8.20
N VAL A 50 -11.25 -8.18 9.46
CA VAL A 50 -10.69 -8.90 10.59
C VAL A 50 -11.78 -9.26 11.60
N GLU A 51 -12.00 -10.57 11.82
CA GLU A 51 -12.81 -11.11 12.91
C GLU A 51 -14.17 -10.41 13.13
N GLY A 52 -14.92 -10.21 12.05
CA GLY A 52 -16.24 -9.56 12.10
C GLY A 52 -16.22 -8.06 11.97
N THR A 53 -15.08 -7.43 11.78
CA THR A 53 -14.98 -6.00 11.47
C THR A 53 -14.57 -5.79 10.01
N LEU A 54 -15.37 -5.04 9.26
CA LEU A 54 -15.11 -4.67 7.87
C LEU A 54 -14.79 -3.18 7.80
N GLU A 55 -13.64 -2.86 7.22
CA GLU A 55 -13.29 -1.50 6.81
C GLU A 55 -13.44 -1.38 5.29
N LEU A 56 -14.10 -0.32 4.87
CA LEU A 56 -14.17 0.14 3.48
C LEU A 56 -13.40 1.46 3.37
N MET A 57 -12.51 1.59 2.40
CA MET A 57 -11.69 2.78 2.22
C MET A 57 -11.61 3.16 0.74
N THR A 58 -11.81 4.44 0.45
CA THR A 58 -11.54 5.04 -0.86
C THR A 58 -10.30 5.91 -0.74
N PRO A 59 -9.19 5.56 -1.41
CA PRO A 59 -7.95 6.30 -1.33
C PRO A 59 -8.07 7.69 -1.97
N SER A 60 -7.40 8.66 -1.37
CA SER A 60 -7.32 10.03 -1.89
C SER A 60 -6.35 10.09 -3.09
N PRO A 61 -6.41 11.17 -3.91
CA PRO A 61 -5.43 11.39 -4.97
C PRO A 61 -3.99 11.46 -4.45
N LEU A 62 -3.76 12.02 -3.27
CA LEU A 62 -2.44 12.05 -2.64
C LEU A 62 -1.95 10.64 -2.28
N HIS A 63 -2.84 9.81 -1.72
CA HIS A 63 -2.55 8.41 -1.43
C HIS A 63 -2.08 7.68 -2.71
N GLU A 64 -2.86 7.78 -3.79
CA GLU A 64 -2.52 7.14 -5.06
C GLU A 64 -1.22 7.69 -5.67
N LEU A 65 -0.96 8.99 -5.57
CA LEU A 65 0.30 9.59 -6.01
C LEU A 65 1.49 9.01 -5.23
N ARG A 66 1.42 8.97 -3.89
CA ARG A 66 2.50 8.41 -3.04
C ARG A 66 2.73 6.95 -3.33
N LYS A 67 1.66 6.15 -3.36
CA LYS A 67 1.70 4.73 -3.72
C LYS A 67 2.44 4.49 -5.04
N LYS A 68 2.01 5.17 -6.11
CA LYS A 68 2.62 5.01 -7.44
C LYS A 68 4.04 5.56 -7.52
N THR A 69 4.36 6.61 -6.79
CA THR A 69 5.73 7.13 -6.74
C THR A 69 6.65 6.10 -6.07
N ILE A 70 6.27 5.57 -4.92
CA ILE A 70 7.06 4.57 -4.19
C ILE A 70 7.22 3.29 -5.03
N ALA A 71 6.15 2.79 -5.64
CA ALA A 71 6.21 1.62 -6.51
C ALA A 71 7.24 1.79 -7.63
N ARG A 72 7.19 2.91 -8.37
CA ARG A 72 8.14 3.22 -9.44
C ARG A 72 9.59 3.32 -8.95
N LEU A 73 9.82 3.92 -7.78
CA LEU A 73 11.17 4.03 -7.19
C LEU A 73 11.71 2.64 -6.82
N LEU A 74 10.91 1.77 -6.20
CA LEU A 74 11.29 0.40 -5.85
C LEU A 74 11.56 -0.45 -7.08
N GLU A 75 10.73 -0.37 -8.09
CA GLU A 75 10.89 -1.11 -9.36
C GLU A 75 12.14 -0.65 -10.11
N VAL A 76 12.41 0.66 -10.16
CA VAL A 76 13.66 1.20 -10.72
C VAL A 76 14.86 0.73 -9.92
N PHE A 77 14.82 0.77 -8.58
CA PHE A 77 15.89 0.24 -7.73
C PHE A 77 16.18 -1.22 -8.03
N ALA A 78 15.14 -2.04 -8.08
CA ALA A 78 15.29 -3.48 -8.36
C ALA A 78 15.89 -3.72 -9.74
N LEU A 79 15.42 -3.00 -10.76
CA LEU A 79 15.94 -3.09 -12.13
C LEU A 79 17.43 -2.69 -12.21
N GLU A 80 17.83 -1.59 -11.59
CA GLU A 80 19.21 -1.09 -11.62
C GLU A 80 20.17 -1.95 -10.76
N ARG A 81 19.65 -2.80 -9.88
CA ARG A 81 20.43 -3.73 -9.03
C ARG A 81 20.30 -5.19 -9.46
N ASP A 82 19.66 -5.46 -10.60
CA ASP A 82 19.41 -6.82 -11.11
C ASP A 82 18.72 -7.72 -10.06
N ILE A 83 17.78 -7.13 -9.31
CA ILE A 83 16.96 -7.85 -8.32
C ILE A 83 15.67 -8.28 -8.99
N PRO A 84 15.33 -9.58 -9.01
CA PRO A 84 14.09 -10.07 -9.62
C PRO A 84 12.89 -9.76 -8.70
N LEU A 85 12.47 -8.51 -8.67
CA LEU A 85 11.33 -7.99 -7.92
C LEU A 85 10.10 -7.97 -8.83
N ILE A 86 9.07 -8.75 -8.49
CA ILE A 86 7.84 -8.88 -9.27
C ILE A 86 6.71 -8.21 -8.51
N GLY A 87 6.14 -7.14 -9.09
CA GLY A 87 5.01 -6.40 -8.51
C GLY A 87 3.67 -7.05 -8.88
N TYR A 88 2.80 -7.19 -7.89
CA TYR A 88 1.43 -7.69 -8.07
C TYR A 88 0.37 -6.64 -7.76
N GLY A 89 0.78 -5.39 -7.50
CA GLY A 89 -0.11 -4.28 -7.18
C GLY A 89 -0.98 -4.57 -5.96
N SER A 90 -2.24 -4.22 -6.04
CA SER A 90 -3.23 -4.38 -4.96
C SER A 90 -3.98 -5.72 -5.03
N THR A 91 -3.27 -6.83 -5.15
CA THR A 91 -3.88 -8.17 -5.18
C THR A 91 -4.57 -8.50 -3.86
N THR A 92 -5.80 -9.01 -3.93
CA THR A 92 -6.58 -9.40 -2.75
C THR A 92 -6.03 -10.69 -2.11
N PHE A 93 -5.72 -10.64 -0.82
CA PHE A 93 -5.35 -11.79 -0.02
C PHE A 93 -6.44 -12.13 0.99
N ARG A 94 -6.88 -13.39 1.04
CA ARG A 94 -7.94 -13.87 1.94
C ARG A 94 -7.58 -15.20 2.58
N ARG A 95 -7.88 -15.35 3.87
CA ARG A 95 -7.82 -16.61 4.60
C ARG A 95 -9.08 -16.81 5.45
N GLU A 96 -10.03 -17.58 4.96
CA GLU A 96 -11.28 -17.87 5.64
C GLU A 96 -11.07 -18.50 7.03
N VAL A 97 -10.21 -19.51 7.12
CA VAL A 97 -9.88 -20.21 8.39
C VAL A 97 -9.38 -19.25 9.49
N LYS A 98 -8.84 -18.07 9.09
CA LYS A 98 -8.39 -17.03 10.00
C LYS A 98 -9.32 -15.82 10.04
N ALA A 99 -10.45 -15.86 9.32
CA ALA A 99 -11.40 -14.74 9.17
C ALA A 99 -10.69 -13.41 8.90
N ARG A 100 -9.75 -13.40 7.91
CA ARG A 100 -8.95 -12.24 7.55
C ARG A 100 -8.88 -12.09 6.05
N GLY A 101 -8.96 -10.84 5.59
CA GLY A 101 -8.79 -10.47 4.20
C GLY A 101 -8.42 -9.00 4.07
N LEU A 102 -7.53 -8.70 3.15
CA LEU A 102 -7.17 -7.32 2.79
C LEU A 102 -6.53 -7.23 1.40
N GLU A 103 -6.39 -6.00 0.94
CA GLU A 103 -5.68 -5.61 -0.26
C GLU A 103 -4.56 -4.66 0.14
N PRO A 104 -3.28 -5.02 -0.02
CA PRO A 104 -2.19 -4.06 0.13
C PRO A 104 -2.28 -2.97 -0.94
N ASP A 105 -1.69 -1.83 -0.69
CA ASP A 105 -1.57 -0.79 -1.71
C ASP A 105 -0.66 -1.26 -2.85
N GLU A 106 0.48 -1.85 -2.51
CA GLU A 106 1.37 -2.55 -3.44
C GLU A 106 1.95 -3.79 -2.77
N CYS A 107 2.28 -4.81 -3.56
CA CYS A 107 2.98 -5.97 -3.02
C CYS A 107 3.95 -6.59 -4.03
N TYR A 108 4.99 -7.22 -3.50
CA TYR A 108 6.11 -7.73 -4.28
C TYR A 108 6.52 -9.14 -3.88
N VAL A 109 7.02 -9.88 -4.87
CA VAL A 109 7.65 -11.20 -4.69
C VAL A 109 9.07 -11.13 -5.24
N LEU A 110 10.03 -11.71 -4.52
CA LEU A 110 11.42 -11.79 -4.95
C LEU A 110 11.72 -13.16 -5.59
N GLY A 111 12.12 -13.13 -6.85
CA GLY A 111 12.71 -14.27 -7.55
C GLY A 111 11.79 -15.46 -7.78
N GLY A 112 10.47 -15.30 -7.77
CA GLY A 112 9.56 -16.42 -7.91
C GLY A 112 8.14 -16.05 -8.30
N GLU A 113 7.24 -16.98 -8.13
CA GLU A 113 5.81 -16.80 -8.33
C GLU A 113 5.12 -16.47 -7.01
N LEU A 114 4.07 -15.66 -7.07
CA LEU A 114 3.18 -15.43 -5.95
C LEU A 114 2.48 -16.75 -5.57
N ARG A 115 2.73 -17.23 -4.35
CA ARG A 115 2.12 -18.48 -3.86
C ARG A 115 0.92 -18.19 -2.96
N HIS A 116 1.18 -17.96 -1.66
CA HIS A 116 0.12 -17.74 -0.65
C HIS A 116 0.11 -16.32 -0.11
N ALA A 117 1.27 -15.66 -0.10
CA ALA A 117 1.47 -14.29 0.35
C ALA A 117 2.66 -13.69 -0.41
N PRO A 118 2.71 -12.37 -0.56
CA PRO A 118 3.87 -11.68 -1.10
C PRO A 118 5.02 -11.69 -0.09
N ASP A 119 6.24 -11.44 -0.57
CA ASP A 119 7.39 -11.25 0.29
C ASP A 119 7.35 -9.90 1.00
N ILE A 120 6.96 -8.86 0.27
CA ILE A 120 6.82 -7.49 0.78
C ILE A 120 5.40 -6.99 0.49
N ALA A 121 4.75 -6.41 1.50
CA ALA A 121 3.56 -5.59 1.32
C ALA A 121 3.85 -4.15 1.72
N LEU A 122 3.37 -3.20 0.91
CA LEU A 122 3.48 -1.77 1.14
C LEU A 122 2.10 -1.17 1.39
N GLU A 123 2.00 -0.36 2.43
CA GLU A 123 0.84 0.43 2.81
C GLU A 123 1.21 1.90 2.88
N VAL A 124 0.44 2.74 2.23
CA VAL A 124 0.54 4.20 2.30
C VAL A 124 -0.54 4.71 3.26
N VAL A 125 -0.15 5.48 4.26
CA VAL A 125 -1.06 6.04 5.25
C VAL A 125 -1.06 7.56 5.10
N VAL A 126 -2.10 8.11 4.49
CA VAL A 126 -2.31 9.57 4.39
C VAL A 126 -3.17 10.04 5.56
N THR A 127 -4.17 9.25 5.94
CA THR A 127 -5.06 9.54 7.05
C THR A 127 -4.93 8.44 8.09
N SER A 128 -4.56 8.79 9.32
CA SER A 128 -4.43 7.85 10.44
C SER A 128 -5.79 7.28 10.88
N GLY A 129 -5.75 6.13 11.55
CA GLY A 129 -6.93 5.39 11.98
C GLY A 129 -7.24 4.23 11.02
N GLY A 130 -8.05 3.28 11.48
CA GLY A 130 -8.40 2.08 10.75
C GLY A 130 -8.02 0.81 11.51
N LEU A 131 -8.20 -0.34 10.88
CA LEU A 131 -7.91 -1.62 11.50
C LEU A 131 -6.40 -1.85 11.65
N ASP A 132 -6.02 -2.57 12.73
CA ASP A 132 -4.64 -3.03 12.91
C ASP A 132 -4.25 -4.03 11.82
N LYS A 133 -3.55 -3.53 10.81
CA LYS A 133 -3.10 -4.35 9.67
C LYS A 133 -1.97 -5.30 10.03
N LEU A 134 -1.17 -5.03 11.08
CA LEU A 134 -0.07 -5.91 11.50
C LEU A 134 -0.57 -7.33 11.77
N SER A 135 -1.63 -7.47 12.56
CA SER A 135 -2.22 -8.77 12.90
C SER A 135 -2.76 -9.52 11.68
N ILE A 136 -3.29 -8.78 10.70
CA ILE A 136 -3.85 -9.36 9.47
C ILE A 136 -2.72 -9.89 8.59
N TYR A 137 -1.69 -9.08 8.31
CA TYR A 137 -0.54 -9.46 7.50
C TYR A 137 0.26 -10.60 8.12
N ALA A 138 0.44 -10.61 9.46
CA ALA A 138 1.08 -11.73 10.16
C ALA A 138 0.30 -13.05 9.97
N ALA A 139 -1.04 -12.99 10.05
CA ALA A 139 -1.88 -14.15 9.79
C ALA A 139 -1.81 -14.65 8.34
N LEU A 140 -1.59 -13.76 7.37
CA LEU A 140 -1.39 -14.09 5.96
C LEU A 140 0.01 -14.63 5.68
N GLY A 141 1.01 -14.27 6.50
CA GLY A 141 2.38 -14.77 6.39
C GLY A 141 3.28 -13.91 5.48
N VAL A 142 2.99 -12.62 5.34
CA VAL A 142 3.82 -11.67 4.60
C VAL A 142 5.14 -11.47 5.36
N ARG A 143 6.29 -11.60 4.67
CA ARG A 143 7.61 -11.60 5.33
C ARG A 143 8.02 -10.22 5.82
N GLU A 144 7.82 -9.17 5.01
CA GLU A 144 8.04 -7.78 5.40
C GLU A 144 6.81 -6.93 5.11
N LEU A 145 6.44 -6.09 6.06
CA LEU A 145 5.38 -5.10 5.93
C LEU A 145 5.96 -3.70 6.08
N TRP A 146 5.72 -2.86 5.11
CA TRP A 146 6.22 -1.50 5.03
C TRP A 146 5.07 -0.52 5.08
N PHE A 147 5.12 0.41 6.01
CA PHE A 147 4.23 1.56 6.04
C PHE A 147 4.98 2.80 5.60
N PHE A 148 4.36 3.58 4.73
CA PHE A 148 4.78 4.94 4.43
C PHE A 148 3.77 5.89 5.04
N GLU A 149 4.12 6.54 6.13
CA GLU A 149 3.28 7.37 6.96
C GLU A 149 4.05 8.61 7.40
N ASP A 150 3.42 9.78 7.39
CA ASP A 150 4.03 11.07 7.76
C ASP A 150 5.35 11.36 7.02
N GLY A 151 5.44 10.93 5.77
CA GLY A 151 6.63 11.13 4.94
C GLY A 151 7.82 10.26 5.31
N ALA A 152 7.63 9.16 6.04
CA ALA A 152 8.70 8.24 6.46
C ALA A 152 8.29 6.78 6.30
N PHE A 153 9.28 5.90 6.09
CA PHE A 153 9.05 4.45 6.11
C PHE A 153 9.18 3.89 7.52
N ARG A 154 8.25 3.01 7.87
CA ARG A 154 8.34 2.12 9.03
C ARG A 154 8.24 0.68 8.53
N LEU A 155 9.29 -0.09 8.77
CA LEU A 155 9.42 -1.47 8.32
C LEU A 155 9.23 -2.45 9.47
N PHE A 156 8.58 -3.56 9.15
CA PHE A 156 8.35 -4.66 10.09
C PHE A 156 8.67 -5.98 9.41
N GLN A 157 9.36 -6.87 10.14
CA GLN A 157 9.67 -8.22 9.70
C GLN A 157 8.85 -9.24 10.49
N LEU A 158 8.31 -10.23 9.82
CA LEU A 158 7.58 -11.31 10.46
C LEU A 158 8.54 -12.21 11.25
N ALA A 159 8.33 -12.29 12.56
CA ALA A 159 9.06 -13.13 13.51
C ALA A 159 8.07 -14.11 14.18
N GLY A 160 8.02 -15.32 13.66
CA GLY A 160 7.02 -16.30 14.11
C GLY A 160 5.59 -15.88 13.74
N ALA A 161 4.77 -15.52 14.73
CA ALA A 161 3.37 -15.13 14.53
C ALA A 161 3.10 -13.62 14.64
N SER A 162 4.13 -12.81 14.85
CA SER A 162 4.01 -11.37 15.03
C SER A 162 5.12 -10.62 14.29
N TYR A 163 4.94 -9.31 14.13
CA TYR A 163 5.95 -8.46 13.52
C TYR A 163 6.85 -7.81 14.57
N ALA A 164 8.15 -7.73 14.22
CA ALA A 164 9.14 -6.92 14.92
C ALA A 164 9.55 -5.75 14.01
N PRO A 165 9.72 -4.53 14.55
CA PRO A 165 10.22 -3.40 13.77
C PRO A 165 11.67 -3.64 13.35
N ILE A 166 12.03 -3.19 12.13
CA ILE A 166 13.38 -3.25 11.59
C ILE A 166 13.76 -1.89 11.00
N GLU A 167 15.05 -1.52 11.08
CA GLU A 167 15.56 -0.25 10.56
C GLU A 167 15.84 -0.29 9.05
N ARG A 168 16.07 -1.47 8.51
CA ARG A 168 16.32 -1.70 7.07
C ARG A 168 15.69 -3.00 6.61
N SER A 169 15.36 -3.08 5.33
CA SER A 169 14.84 -4.31 4.74
C SER A 169 15.90 -5.43 4.78
N ALA A 170 15.50 -6.60 5.26
CA ALA A 170 16.30 -7.81 5.15
C ALA A 170 16.23 -8.43 3.75
N LEU A 171 15.12 -8.17 3.03
CA LEU A 171 14.88 -8.66 1.67
C LEU A 171 15.55 -7.79 0.60
N LEU A 172 15.67 -6.47 0.86
CA LEU A 172 16.35 -5.50 0.00
C LEU A 172 17.45 -4.76 0.78
N PRO A 173 18.51 -5.44 1.25
CA PRO A 173 19.48 -4.87 2.19
C PRO A 173 20.29 -3.70 1.62
N ALA A 174 20.40 -3.59 0.30
CA ALA A 174 21.09 -2.49 -0.38
C ALA A 174 20.20 -1.25 -0.59
N LEU A 175 18.90 -1.32 -0.24
CA LEU A 175 17.98 -0.19 -0.37
C LEU A 175 18.23 0.83 0.73
N ASP A 176 18.55 2.05 0.31
CA ASP A 176 18.72 3.21 1.19
C ASP A 176 17.35 3.88 1.41
N LEU A 177 16.75 3.66 2.58
CA LEU A 177 15.42 4.17 2.91
C LEU A 177 15.36 5.69 3.05
N GLU A 178 16.45 6.34 3.49
CA GLU A 178 16.50 7.80 3.58
C GLU A 178 16.46 8.43 2.19
N VAL A 179 17.23 7.84 1.27
CA VAL A 179 17.21 8.25 -0.14
C VAL A 179 15.84 7.99 -0.75
N LEU A 180 15.27 6.79 -0.55
CA LEU A 180 13.94 6.45 -1.06
C LEU A 180 12.88 7.45 -0.56
N THR A 181 12.87 7.74 0.74
CA THR A 181 11.96 8.69 1.39
C THR A 181 12.03 10.07 0.73
N ARG A 182 13.25 10.59 0.53
CA ARG A 182 13.46 11.92 -0.08
C ARG A 182 12.81 12.07 -1.45
N PHE A 183 12.77 11.00 -2.23
CA PHE A 183 12.12 11.01 -3.54
C PHE A 183 10.62 10.65 -3.47
N ALA A 184 10.21 9.83 -2.50
CA ALA A 184 8.82 9.41 -2.33
C ALA A 184 7.87 10.57 -1.96
N VAL A 185 8.37 11.59 -1.26
CA VAL A 185 7.56 12.75 -0.85
C VAL A 185 7.38 13.80 -1.94
N ARG A 186 8.06 13.66 -3.07
CA ARG A 186 7.99 14.64 -4.18
C ARG A 186 6.68 14.51 -4.95
N ASP A 187 6.16 15.63 -5.42
CA ASP A 187 4.93 15.69 -6.25
C ASP A 187 5.26 15.60 -7.75
N ASP A 188 6.47 15.99 -8.15
CA ASP A 188 6.99 15.89 -9.51
C ASP A 188 7.50 14.47 -9.83
N GLN A 189 6.59 13.50 -9.82
CA GLN A 189 6.88 12.06 -9.91
C GLN A 189 7.87 11.68 -11.02
N HIS A 190 7.73 12.29 -12.23
CA HIS A 190 8.59 11.96 -13.36
C HIS A 190 10.06 12.32 -13.06
N ASP A 191 10.30 13.53 -12.59
CA ASP A 191 11.65 14.01 -12.30
C ASP A 191 12.23 13.33 -11.06
N ALA A 192 11.40 13.08 -10.04
CA ALA A 192 11.79 12.31 -8.87
C ALA A 192 12.33 10.92 -9.24
N VAL A 193 11.63 10.17 -10.08
CA VAL A 193 12.05 8.82 -10.51
C VAL A 193 13.31 8.88 -11.37
N ARG A 194 13.41 9.84 -12.28
CA ARG A 194 14.59 10.02 -13.14
C ARG A 194 15.84 10.33 -12.30
N GLU A 195 15.75 11.31 -11.42
CA GLU A 195 16.88 11.74 -10.57
C GLU A 195 17.27 10.64 -9.58
N TYR A 196 16.30 9.92 -9.02
CA TYR A 196 16.57 8.75 -8.18
C TYR A 196 17.35 7.68 -8.94
N ARG A 197 16.93 7.33 -10.15
CA ARG A 197 17.63 6.36 -11.00
C ARG A 197 19.07 6.79 -11.25
N ASP A 198 19.29 8.06 -11.63
CA ASP A 198 20.62 8.57 -11.91
C ASP A 198 21.52 8.55 -10.68
N LEU A 199 20.95 8.87 -9.49
CA LEU A 199 21.66 8.77 -8.21
C LEU A 199 22.09 7.34 -7.86
N ILE A 200 21.20 6.36 -8.02
CA ILE A 200 21.53 4.96 -7.67
C ILE A 200 22.48 4.31 -8.67
N ARG A 201 22.51 4.72 -9.94
CA ARG A 201 23.50 4.29 -10.92
C ARG A 201 24.91 4.75 -10.61
N GLY A 202 25.04 5.92 -10.01
CA GLY A 202 26.34 6.50 -9.62
C GLY A 202 26.91 5.95 -8.32
N ARG A 203 26.20 5.07 -7.62
CA ARG A 203 26.59 4.38 -6.39
C ARG A 203 26.83 2.90 -6.68
#